data_964a57aecbd8f231ccd14f494a5d1bc4
#
_entry.id   964a57aecbd8f231ccd14f494a5d1bc4
#
_cell.length_a   1.000
_cell.length_b   1.000
_cell.length_c   1.000
_cell.angle_alpha   90.00
_cell.angle_beta   90.00
_cell.angle_gamma   90.00
#
_symmetry.space_group_name_H-M   'P 1'
#
loop_
_entity.id
_entity.type
_entity.pdbx_description
1 polymer ?
#
loop_
_entity_poly.entity_id
_entity_poly.type
_entity_poly.pdbx_seq_one_letter_code
_entity_poly.pdbx_strand_id
1 'polypeptide(L)'
;MNFCGETVPVDKFYVRESLDRELLVNTYWHSNTLLMFKRAYRYFPVIDSILKFNHVPSDFRYLALIESGFENIVSPAGAKGFWQIMKTTAQMYGLEVNAEIDERYHLEKSTLAACKYLKASYQKFGNWTLAAASYNMGAEGLASVIKSQKSDNYYDLYLNKETQRYIYRILAVKLIYESPVAYGFYLREKDFYPEIKTYTVIVDTSITNWAEFAIINKSNYRILKEFNPWILKYSLTNKNKKTYNIKFPVVGYESLPLFKIESSPDDNLFNDTLKINEIH
;
A
#
# COMPACT_ATOMS: atom_id res chain seq x y z
N MET A 1 20.68 0.48 -10.15
CA MET A 1 19.31 0.31 -9.58
C MET A 1 19.34 -0.79 -8.52
N ASN A 2 18.57 -0.65 -7.46
CA ASN A 2 18.45 -1.67 -6.41
C ASN A 2 17.00 -1.83 -5.92
N PHE A 3 16.71 -2.98 -5.33
CA PHE A 3 15.51 -3.28 -4.56
C PHE A 3 15.92 -3.76 -3.18
N CYS A 4 15.50 -3.08 -2.13
CA CYS A 4 15.88 -3.40 -0.75
C CYS A 4 17.41 -3.50 -0.52
N GLY A 5 18.22 -2.72 -1.25
CA GLY A 5 19.68 -2.79 -1.23
C GLY A 5 20.30 -3.86 -2.14
N GLU A 6 19.51 -4.73 -2.75
CA GLU A 6 19.95 -5.80 -3.65
C GLU A 6 20.00 -5.30 -5.10
N THR A 7 21.06 -5.66 -5.83
CA THR A 7 21.26 -5.19 -7.20
C THR A 7 20.26 -5.82 -8.18
N VAL A 8 19.64 -4.99 -9.02
CA VAL A 8 18.78 -5.42 -10.13
C VAL A 8 19.63 -5.51 -11.39
N PRO A 9 19.75 -6.68 -12.04
CA PRO A 9 20.66 -6.90 -13.18
C PRO A 9 20.04 -6.38 -14.49
N VAL A 10 19.95 -5.06 -14.64
CA VAL A 10 19.35 -4.39 -15.82
C VAL A 10 20.18 -4.51 -17.10
N ASP A 11 21.39 -5.04 -17.03
CA ASP A 11 22.23 -5.46 -18.16
C ASP A 11 21.63 -6.66 -18.90
N LYS A 12 20.90 -7.54 -18.21
CA LYS A 12 20.17 -8.65 -18.82
C LYS A 12 18.98 -8.14 -19.61
N PHE A 13 18.88 -8.51 -20.89
CA PHE A 13 17.83 -7.99 -21.79
C PHE A 13 16.40 -8.25 -21.28
N TYR A 14 16.14 -9.46 -20.78
CA TYR A 14 14.82 -9.85 -20.29
C TYR A 14 14.43 -9.13 -18.97
N VAL A 15 15.40 -8.72 -18.15
CA VAL A 15 15.17 -7.89 -16.97
C VAL A 15 14.80 -6.47 -17.39
N ARG A 16 15.58 -5.90 -18.32
CA ARG A 16 15.34 -4.55 -18.86
C ARG A 16 13.98 -4.45 -19.55
N GLU A 17 13.64 -5.39 -20.44
CA GLU A 17 12.37 -5.38 -21.17
C GLU A 17 11.17 -5.60 -20.24
N SER A 18 11.30 -6.46 -19.21
CA SER A 18 10.27 -6.67 -18.22
C SER A 18 10.02 -5.40 -17.39
N LEU A 19 11.06 -4.70 -16.99
CA LEU A 19 10.96 -3.43 -16.27
C LEU A 19 10.38 -2.32 -17.16
N ASP A 20 10.87 -2.19 -18.39
CA ASP A 20 10.37 -1.23 -19.37
C ASP A 20 8.87 -1.39 -19.59
N ARG A 21 8.40 -2.63 -19.75
CA ARG A 21 6.98 -2.94 -19.85
C ARG A 21 6.17 -2.41 -18.67
N GLU A 22 6.64 -2.61 -17.44
CA GLU A 22 5.90 -2.15 -16.26
C GLU A 22 5.97 -0.62 -16.10
N LEU A 23 7.06 0.00 -16.51
CA LEU A 23 7.17 1.47 -16.58
C LEU A 23 6.15 2.03 -17.58
N LEU A 24 6.08 1.48 -18.79
CA LEU A 24 5.10 1.87 -19.81
C LEU A 24 3.66 1.72 -19.30
N VAL A 25 3.33 0.56 -18.71
CA VAL A 25 1.96 0.31 -18.19
C VAL A 25 1.59 1.36 -17.15
N ASN A 26 2.44 1.66 -16.18
CA ASN A 26 2.14 2.62 -15.12
C ASN A 26 2.15 4.07 -15.65
N THR A 27 2.99 4.40 -16.61
CA THR A 27 3.03 5.75 -17.20
C THR A 27 1.77 6.03 -18.03
N TYR A 28 1.34 5.09 -18.86
CA TYR A 28 0.14 5.28 -19.69
C TYR A 28 -1.18 5.06 -18.93
N TRP A 29 -1.17 4.32 -17.84
CA TRP A 29 -2.32 4.26 -16.93
C TRP A 29 -2.30 5.43 -15.93
N HIS A 30 -2.19 6.62 -16.50
CA HIS A 30 -1.84 7.86 -15.82
C HIS A 30 -2.74 8.18 -14.62
N SER A 31 -4.07 8.10 -14.80
CA SER A 31 -5.02 8.41 -13.72
C SER A 31 -4.89 7.46 -12.53
N ASN A 32 -4.68 6.16 -12.78
CA ASN A 32 -4.48 5.18 -11.71
C ASN A 32 -3.19 5.45 -10.94
N THR A 33 -2.09 5.70 -11.66
CA THR A 33 -0.79 6.00 -11.05
C THR A 33 -0.84 7.29 -10.21
N LEU A 34 -1.50 8.34 -10.71
CA LEU A 34 -1.73 9.58 -9.95
C LEU A 34 -2.51 9.31 -8.66
N LEU A 35 -3.61 8.54 -8.73
CA LEU A 35 -4.42 8.22 -7.54
C LEU A 35 -3.63 7.38 -6.53
N MET A 36 -2.84 6.42 -6.98
CA MET A 36 -1.93 5.66 -6.11
C MET A 36 -0.96 6.59 -5.38
N PHE A 37 -0.35 7.55 -6.07
CA PHE A 37 0.63 8.47 -5.46
C PHE A 37 -0.02 9.43 -4.47
N LYS A 38 -1.23 9.94 -4.77
CA LYS A 38 -1.99 10.77 -3.84
C LYS A 38 -2.31 10.04 -2.54
N ARG A 39 -2.70 8.75 -2.62
CA ARG A 39 -2.95 7.91 -1.44
C ARG A 39 -1.64 7.53 -0.73
N ALA A 40 -0.58 7.21 -1.48
CA ALA A 40 0.72 6.88 -0.92
C ALA A 40 1.25 7.98 0.00
N TYR A 41 1.08 9.23 -0.37
CA TYR A 41 1.48 10.38 0.45
C TYR A 41 0.84 10.35 1.86
N ARG A 42 -0.42 9.92 1.96
CA ARG A 42 -1.14 9.77 3.23
C ARG A 42 -0.67 8.60 4.07
N TYR A 43 -0.40 7.45 3.44
CA TYR A 43 -0.22 6.19 4.16
C TYR A 43 1.25 5.77 4.32
N PHE A 44 2.15 6.23 3.47
CA PHE A 44 3.58 5.90 3.56
C PHE A 44 4.22 6.26 4.90
N PRO A 45 3.95 7.42 5.53
CA PRO A 45 4.57 7.76 6.81
C PRO A 45 4.30 6.70 7.91
N VAL A 46 3.07 6.21 7.99
CA VAL A 46 2.69 5.16 8.96
C VAL A 46 3.34 3.82 8.61
N ILE A 47 3.28 3.43 7.33
CA ILE A 47 3.88 2.17 6.85
C ILE A 47 5.39 2.18 7.08
N ASP A 48 6.08 3.25 6.68
CA ASP A 48 7.54 3.40 6.81
C ASP A 48 7.99 3.31 8.28
N SER A 49 7.24 3.95 9.19
CA SER A 49 7.52 3.87 10.63
C SER A 49 7.49 2.41 11.12
N ILE A 50 6.47 1.64 10.71
CA ILE A 50 6.31 0.24 11.11
C ILE A 50 7.37 -0.65 10.44
N LEU A 51 7.65 -0.47 9.15
CA LEU A 51 8.71 -1.20 8.43
C LEU A 51 10.06 -0.98 9.12
N LYS A 52 10.43 0.28 9.39
CA LYS A 52 11.67 0.67 10.05
C LYS A 52 11.79 0.04 11.44
N PHE A 53 10.74 0.14 12.26
CA PHE A 53 10.72 -0.42 13.61
C PHE A 53 10.92 -1.94 13.60
N ASN A 54 10.42 -2.62 12.55
CA ASN A 54 10.55 -4.08 12.39
C ASN A 54 11.79 -4.50 11.59
N HIS A 55 12.69 -3.59 11.24
CA HIS A 55 13.90 -3.87 10.43
C HIS A 55 13.58 -4.51 9.07
N VAL A 56 12.50 -4.06 8.44
CA VAL A 56 12.11 -4.44 7.07
C VAL A 56 12.42 -3.25 6.15
N PRO A 57 13.05 -3.46 4.99
CA PRO A 57 13.38 -2.38 4.07
C PRO A 57 12.16 -1.54 3.65
N SER A 58 12.35 -0.21 3.57
CA SER A 58 11.28 0.73 3.22
C SER A 58 10.71 0.52 1.81
N ASP A 59 11.46 -0.10 0.91
CA ASP A 59 10.97 -0.45 -0.44
C ASP A 59 9.70 -1.31 -0.43
N PHE A 60 9.44 -2.04 0.66
CA PHE A 60 8.22 -2.82 0.80
C PHE A 60 6.94 -1.98 0.91
N ARG A 61 7.03 -0.66 1.13
CA ARG A 61 5.87 0.23 0.99
C ARG A 61 5.30 0.21 -0.43
N TYR A 62 6.16 0.04 -1.44
CA TYR A 62 5.74 -0.07 -2.84
C TYR A 62 5.07 -1.42 -3.14
N LEU A 63 5.42 -2.48 -2.40
CA LEU A 63 4.69 -3.76 -2.46
C LEU A 63 3.23 -3.54 -2.03
N ALA A 64 2.98 -2.93 -0.86
CA ALA A 64 1.63 -2.63 -0.42
C ALA A 64 0.88 -1.74 -1.44
N LEU A 65 1.59 -0.80 -2.06
CA LEU A 65 1.01 0.10 -3.06
C LEU A 65 0.57 -0.66 -4.32
N ILE A 66 1.37 -1.58 -4.85
CA ILE A 66 0.98 -2.36 -6.05
C ILE A 66 -0.11 -3.41 -5.78
N GLU A 67 -0.27 -3.84 -4.54
CA GLU A 67 -1.28 -4.83 -4.15
C GLU A 67 -2.71 -4.27 -4.21
N SER A 68 -2.89 -3.02 -3.79
CA SER A 68 -4.23 -2.46 -3.60
C SER A 68 -4.40 -1.02 -4.08
N GLY A 69 -3.32 -0.32 -4.45
CA GLY A 69 -3.36 1.13 -4.64
C GLY A 69 -3.80 1.89 -3.38
N PHE A 70 -3.66 1.28 -2.19
CA PHE A 70 -4.20 1.74 -0.92
C PHE A 70 -5.73 1.93 -0.93
N GLU A 71 -6.43 1.01 -1.57
CA GLU A 71 -7.88 0.85 -1.47
C GLU A 71 -8.23 -0.41 -0.66
N ASN A 72 -9.33 -0.37 0.08
CA ASN A 72 -9.81 -1.53 0.84
C ASN A 72 -10.57 -2.50 -0.07
N ILE A 73 -9.85 -3.07 -1.04
CA ILE A 73 -10.38 -4.00 -2.03
C ILE A 73 -10.33 -5.47 -1.56
N VAL A 74 -11.07 -6.31 -2.28
CA VAL A 74 -11.07 -7.77 -2.12
C VAL A 74 -10.70 -8.39 -3.45
N SER A 75 -9.65 -9.21 -3.47
CA SER A 75 -9.25 -9.94 -4.68
C SER A 75 -10.22 -11.11 -4.98
N PRO A 76 -10.26 -11.61 -6.21
CA PRO A 76 -11.04 -12.82 -6.54
C PRO A 76 -10.71 -14.03 -5.67
N ALA A 77 -9.47 -14.15 -5.21
CA ALA A 77 -9.03 -15.21 -4.29
C ALA A 77 -9.37 -14.95 -2.82
N GLY A 78 -9.94 -13.77 -2.48
CA GLY A 78 -10.34 -13.42 -1.12
C GLY A 78 -9.23 -12.78 -0.28
N ALA A 79 -8.13 -12.34 -0.88
CA ALA A 79 -7.16 -11.46 -0.23
C ALA A 79 -7.78 -10.08 0.01
N LYS A 80 -7.42 -9.41 1.12
CA LYS A 80 -8.08 -8.17 1.55
C LYS A 80 -7.10 -7.12 2.09
N GLY A 81 -7.57 -5.87 2.00
CA GLY A 81 -6.91 -4.69 2.58
C GLY A 81 -5.67 -4.25 1.81
N PHE A 82 -4.95 -3.28 2.36
CA PHE A 82 -3.81 -2.65 1.68
C PHE A 82 -2.69 -3.63 1.32
N TRP A 83 -2.50 -4.65 2.13
CA TRP A 83 -1.47 -5.67 1.95
C TRP A 83 -1.98 -6.92 1.24
N GLN A 84 -3.25 -6.98 0.83
CA GLN A 84 -3.87 -8.13 0.15
C GLN A 84 -3.56 -9.49 0.83
N ILE A 85 -3.76 -9.55 2.16
CA ILE A 85 -3.44 -10.73 2.94
C ILE A 85 -4.58 -11.76 2.85
N MET A 86 -4.25 -13.03 2.60
CA MET A 86 -5.19 -14.14 2.67
C MET A 86 -5.63 -14.41 4.11
N LYS A 87 -6.87 -14.90 4.32
CA LYS A 87 -7.43 -15.11 5.66
C LYS A 87 -6.55 -16.04 6.53
N THR A 88 -6.08 -17.14 5.98
CA THR A 88 -5.23 -18.10 6.69
C THR A 88 -3.90 -17.47 7.11
N THR A 89 -3.26 -16.74 6.21
CA THR A 89 -2.03 -15.99 6.48
C THR A 89 -2.26 -14.92 7.55
N ALA A 90 -3.36 -14.17 7.47
CA ALA A 90 -3.71 -13.16 8.46
C ALA A 90 -3.79 -13.76 9.87
N GLN A 91 -4.52 -14.86 10.02
CA GLN A 91 -4.66 -15.57 11.30
C GLN A 91 -3.33 -16.13 11.81
N MET A 92 -2.51 -16.72 10.92
CA MET A 92 -1.17 -17.21 11.26
C MET A 92 -0.27 -16.12 11.86
N TYR A 93 -0.37 -14.88 11.36
CA TYR A 93 0.41 -13.75 11.85
C TYR A 93 -0.29 -12.89 12.90
N GLY A 94 -1.41 -13.40 13.46
CA GLY A 94 -2.06 -12.87 14.65
C GLY A 94 -3.13 -11.79 14.38
N LEU A 95 -3.62 -11.66 13.15
CA LEU A 95 -4.75 -10.81 12.84
C LEU A 95 -6.09 -11.48 13.21
N GLU A 96 -6.98 -10.73 13.80
CA GLU A 96 -8.36 -11.16 14.03
C GLU A 96 -9.16 -11.08 12.73
N VAL A 97 -9.75 -12.21 12.34
CA VAL A 97 -10.62 -12.29 11.15
C VAL A 97 -11.82 -13.15 11.47
N ASN A 98 -12.94 -12.51 11.74
CA ASN A 98 -14.22 -13.14 12.04
C ASN A 98 -15.39 -12.43 11.33
N ALA A 99 -16.64 -12.66 11.76
CA ALA A 99 -17.82 -12.07 11.15
C ALA A 99 -18.01 -10.56 11.47
N GLU A 100 -17.43 -10.07 12.56
CA GLU A 100 -17.58 -8.70 13.04
C GLU A 100 -16.33 -7.86 12.81
N ILE A 101 -15.15 -8.51 12.82
CA ILE A 101 -13.83 -7.88 12.73
C ILE A 101 -13.01 -8.52 11.62
N ASP A 102 -12.36 -7.71 10.80
CA ASP A 102 -11.37 -8.16 9.81
C ASP A 102 -10.16 -7.21 9.83
N GLU A 103 -9.15 -7.55 10.64
CA GLU A 103 -7.97 -6.73 10.84
C GLU A 103 -7.02 -6.67 9.62
N ARG A 104 -7.34 -7.36 8.53
CA ARG A 104 -6.66 -7.17 7.24
C ARG A 104 -6.88 -5.76 6.69
N TYR A 105 -7.98 -5.11 7.07
CA TYR A 105 -8.28 -3.72 6.77
C TYR A 105 -7.68 -2.72 7.78
N HIS A 106 -7.07 -3.18 8.86
CA HIS A 106 -6.44 -2.32 9.86
C HIS A 106 -5.01 -2.00 9.43
N LEU A 107 -4.73 -0.77 9.04
CA LEU A 107 -3.45 -0.34 8.46
C LEU A 107 -2.25 -0.82 9.27
N GLU A 108 -2.18 -0.48 10.55
CA GLU A 108 -1.00 -0.78 11.38
C GLU A 108 -0.86 -2.27 11.64
N LYS A 109 -1.95 -2.96 11.96
CA LYS A 109 -1.91 -4.40 12.27
C LYS A 109 -1.58 -5.23 11.03
N SER A 110 -2.16 -4.90 9.88
CA SER A 110 -1.86 -5.61 8.63
C SER A 110 -0.42 -5.35 8.16
N THR A 111 0.10 -4.13 8.36
CA THR A 111 1.51 -3.82 8.08
C THR A 111 2.44 -4.62 8.99
N LEU A 112 2.13 -4.74 10.29
CA LEU A 112 2.90 -5.58 11.21
C LEU A 112 2.87 -7.06 10.81
N ALA A 113 1.72 -7.58 10.38
CA ALA A 113 1.59 -8.96 9.88
C ALA A 113 2.43 -9.17 8.60
N ALA A 114 2.40 -8.21 7.67
CA ALA A 114 3.24 -8.22 6.48
C ALA A 114 4.74 -8.21 6.82
N CYS A 115 5.18 -7.40 7.79
CA CYS A 115 6.56 -7.42 8.28
C CYS A 115 6.98 -8.79 8.81
N LYS A 116 6.12 -9.45 9.59
CA LYS A 116 6.40 -10.80 10.11
C LYS A 116 6.53 -11.82 8.97
N TYR A 117 5.64 -11.78 7.99
CA TYR A 117 5.70 -12.64 6.80
C TYR A 117 7.01 -12.42 6.03
N LEU A 118 7.33 -11.18 5.71
CA LEU A 118 8.52 -10.83 4.93
C LEU A 118 9.82 -11.23 5.63
N LYS A 119 9.90 -11.06 6.95
CA LYS A 119 11.04 -11.52 7.76
C LYS A 119 11.17 -13.04 7.76
N ALA A 120 10.07 -13.77 7.92
CA ALA A 120 10.10 -15.24 7.84
C ALA A 120 10.54 -15.71 6.45
N SER A 121 10.07 -15.05 5.39
CA SER A 121 10.49 -15.34 4.02
C SER A 121 11.97 -15.00 3.78
N TYR A 122 12.45 -13.87 4.29
CA TYR A 122 13.86 -13.51 4.23
C TYR A 122 14.73 -14.56 4.93
N GLN A 123 14.34 -15.02 6.10
CA GLN A 123 15.06 -16.10 6.81
C GLN A 123 15.08 -17.40 6.00
N LYS A 124 14.00 -17.69 5.25
CA LYS A 124 13.91 -18.91 4.42
C LYS A 124 14.76 -18.80 3.13
N PHE A 125 14.79 -17.66 2.48
CA PHE A 125 15.36 -17.49 1.13
C PHE A 125 16.67 -16.72 1.09
N GLY A 126 17.06 -16.04 2.16
CA GLY A 126 18.34 -15.32 2.27
C GLY A 126 18.41 -13.96 1.58
N ASN A 127 17.37 -13.56 0.84
CA ASN A 127 17.32 -12.24 0.18
C ASN A 127 15.89 -11.68 0.12
N TRP A 128 15.79 -10.35 -0.03
CA TRP A 128 14.52 -9.63 -0.02
C TRP A 128 13.74 -9.76 -1.32
N THR A 129 14.43 -9.94 -2.44
CA THR A 129 13.80 -10.10 -3.75
C THR A 129 12.98 -11.41 -3.80
N LEU A 130 13.55 -12.53 -3.31
CA LEU A 130 12.80 -13.78 -3.17
C LEU A 130 11.73 -13.69 -2.07
N ALA A 131 11.98 -12.96 -0.97
CA ALA A 131 10.96 -12.72 0.05
C ALA A 131 9.74 -12.00 -0.54
N ALA A 132 9.95 -10.99 -1.39
CA ALA A 132 8.87 -10.32 -2.12
C ALA A 132 8.17 -11.26 -3.11
N ALA A 133 8.91 -12.06 -3.87
CA ALA A 133 8.33 -13.04 -4.80
C ALA A 133 7.46 -14.07 -4.07
N SER A 134 7.90 -14.52 -2.89
CA SER A 134 7.13 -15.45 -2.05
C SER A 134 5.83 -14.85 -1.52
N TYR A 135 5.76 -13.53 -1.36
CA TYR A 135 4.53 -12.85 -0.96
C TYR A 135 3.40 -13.06 -1.98
N ASN A 136 3.74 -13.06 -3.26
CA ASN A 136 2.79 -13.26 -4.36
C ASN A 136 2.42 -14.73 -4.58
N MET A 137 3.40 -15.65 -4.68
CA MET A 137 3.11 -17.04 -5.04
C MET A 137 3.09 -18.03 -3.87
N GLY A 138 3.39 -17.56 -2.67
CA GLY A 138 3.55 -18.38 -1.49
C GLY A 138 4.95 -18.98 -1.35
N ALA A 139 5.42 -19.08 -0.10
CA ALA A 139 6.80 -19.50 0.20
C ALA A 139 7.10 -20.95 -0.25
N GLU A 140 6.14 -21.87 -0.12
CA GLU A 140 6.35 -23.26 -0.52
C GLU A 140 6.37 -23.43 -2.04
N GLY A 141 5.52 -22.70 -2.76
CA GLY A 141 5.53 -22.68 -4.23
C GLY A 141 6.86 -22.17 -4.77
N LEU A 142 7.37 -21.05 -4.22
CA LEU A 142 8.66 -20.52 -4.62
C LEU A 142 9.81 -21.48 -4.30
N ALA A 143 9.82 -22.09 -3.11
CA ALA A 143 10.85 -23.07 -2.74
C ALA A 143 10.89 -24.28 -3.68
N SER A 144 9.73 -24.76 -4.14
CA SER A 144 9.63 -25.83 -5.12
C SER A 144 10.25 -25.44 -6.47
N VAL A 145 9.98 -24.22 -6.93
CA VAL A 145 10.55 -23.69 -8.20
C VAL A 145 12.08 -23.55 -8.10
N ILE A 146 12.58 -22.93 -7.02
CA ILE A 146 14.03 -22.79 -6.74
C ILE A 146 14.73 -24.16 -6.80
N LYS A 147 14.18 -25.16 -6.11
CA LYS A 147 14.70 -26.52 -6.11
C LYS A 147 14.72 -27.16 -7.50
N SER A 148 13.63 -26.99 -8.26
CA SER A 148 13.48 -27.58 -9.59
C SER A 148 14.39 -26.92 -10.63
N GLN A 149 14.55 -25.60 -10.57
CA GLN A 149 15.37 -24.83 -11.53
C GLN A 149 16.82 -24.66 -11.08
N LYS A 150 17.15 -25.08 -9.85
CA LYS A 150 18.50 -25.01 -9.27
C LYS A 150 19.08 -23.58 -9.32
N SER A 151 18.25 -22.59 -9.07
CA SER A 151 18.64 -21.17 -9.00
C SER A 151 17.92 -20.53 -7.83
N ASP A 152 18.64 -19.75 -7.04
CA ASP A 152 18.17 -18.92 -5.93
C ASP A 152 18.17 -17.42 -6.28
N ASN A 153 18.32 -17.09 -7.56
CA ASN A 153 18.24 -15.74 -8.07
C ASN A 153 16.88 -15.53 -8.77
N TYR A 154 16.02 -14.69 -8.21
CA TYR A 154 14.69 -14.37 -8.79
C TYR A 154 14.76 -14.08 -10.31
N TYR A 155 15.77 -13.31 -10.72
CA TYR A 155 15.90 -12.85 -12.10
C TYR A 155 16.23 -13.97 -13.09
N ASP A 156 16.70 -15.10 -12.61
CA ASP A 156 17.05 -16.28 -13.42
C ASP A 156 15.97 -17.39 -13.32
N LEU A 157 14.91 -17.17 -12.51
CA LEU A 157 13.82 -18.11 -12.39
C LEU A 157 12.75 -17.87 -13.47
N TYR A 158 12.28 -18.96 -14.06
CA TYR A 158 11.09 -18.96 -14.91
C TYR A 158 9.83 -19.21 -14.06
N LEU A 159 9.12 -18.15 -13.77
CA LEU A 159 7.97 -18.15 -12.87
C LEU A 159 6.65 -18.07 -13.66
N ASN A 160 5.51 -18.28 -12.99
CA ASN A 160 4.24 -17.94 -13.61
C ASN A 160 4.19 -16.43 -13.93
N LYS A 161 3.37 -16.07 -14.93
CA LYS A 161 3.34 -14.71 -15.49
C LYS A 161 3.10 -13.60 -14.44
N GLU A 162 2.34 -13.88 -13.40
CA GLU A 162 2.05 -12.91 -12.34
C GLU A 162 3.28 -12.68 -11.46
N THR A 163 3.86 -13.74 -10.92
CA THR A 163 5.04 -13.66 -10.05
C THR A 163 6.27 -13.18 -10.80
N GLN A 164 6.43 -13.55 -12.08
CA GLN A 164 7.54 -13.09 -12.91
C GLN A 164 7.52 -11.57 -13.15
N ARG A 165 6.35 -10.93 -13.09
CA ARG A 165 6.20 -9.48 -13.22
C ARG A 165 6.26 -8.75 -11.88
N TYR A 166 6.15 -9.47 -10.78
CA TYR A 166 5.85 -8.89 -9.47
C TYR A 166 6.91 -7.88 -9.00
N ILE A 167 8.19 -8.26 -9.05
CA ILE A 167 9.29 -7.37 -8.66
C ILE A 167 9.39 -6.17 -9.61
N TYR A 168 9.19 -6.37 -10.91
CA TYR A 168 9.24 -5.27 -11.88
C TYR A 168 8.10 -4.27 -11.69
N ARG A 169 6.92 -4.74 -11.26
CA ARG A 169 5.80 -3.85 -10.86
C ARG A 169 6.19 -2.99 -9.66
N ILE A 170 6.81 -3.57 -8.63
CA ILE A 170 7.29 -2.83 -7.46
C ILE A 170 8.35 -1.80 -7.89
N LEU A 171 9.32 -2.21 -8.69
CA LEU A 171 10.40 -1.35 -9.17
C LEU A 171 9.88 -0.20 -10.04
N ALA A 172 8.94 -0.47 -10.95
CA ALA A 172 8.38 0.56 -11.82
C ALA A 172 7.66 1.64 -11.01
N VAL A 173 6.81 1.25 -10.06
CA VAL A 173 6.11 2.20 -9.19
C VAL A 173 7.08 2.96 -8.30
N LYS A 174 8.12 2.30 -7.76
CA LYS A 174 9.20 2.93 -7.00
C LYS A 174 9.89 4.03 -7.84
N LEU A 175 10.37 3.69 -9.03
CA LEU A 175 11.09 4.61 -9.92
C LEU A 175 10.24 5.84 -10.28
N ILE A 176 8.97 5.62 -10.64
CA ILE A 176 8.08 6.70 -11.01
C ILE A 176 7.77 7.58 -9.78
N TYR A 177 7.54 6.98 -8.61
CA TYR A 177 7.25 7.72 -7.38
C TYR A 177 8.45 8.55 -6.90
N GLU A 178 9.68 8.02 -7.01
CA GLU A 178 10.92 8.70 -6.59
C GLU A 178 11.37 9.78 -7.59
N SER A 179 10.95 9.68 -8.87
CA SER A 179 11.31 10.63 -9.92
C SER A 179 10.12 10.91 -10.85
N PRO A 180 8.99 11.41 -10.36
CA PRO A 180 7.74 11.47 -11.11
C PRO A 180 7.85 12.30 -12.39
N VAL A 181 8.58 13.42 -12.36
CA VAL A 181 8.77 14.31 -13.52
C VAL A 181 9.47 13.61 -14.68
N ALA A 182 10.42 12.72 -14.42
CA ALA A 182 11.10 11.93 -15.45
C ALA A 182 10.16 11.00 -16.23
N TYR A 183 8.98 10.70 -15.67
CA TYR A 183 7.96 9.83 -16.25
C TYR A 183 6.68 10.58 -16.64
N GLY A 184 6.72 11.92 -16.70
CA GLY A 184 5.60 12.74 -17.15
C GLY A 184 4.53 13.03 -16.08
N PHE A 185 4.84 12.82 -14.79
CA PHE A 185 3.93 13.12 -13.68
C PHE A 185 4.32 14.41 -12.99
N TYR A 186 3.46 15.40 -13.07
CA TYR A 186 3.64 16.72 -12.45
C TYR A 186 2.67 16.85 -11.28
N LEU A 187 3.16 16.62 -10.06
CA LEU A 187 2.39 16.70 -8.83
C LEU A 187 2.97 17.78 -7.93
N ARG A 188 2.12 18.71 -7.51
CA ARG A 188 2.43 19.74 -6.51
C ARG A 188 2.06 19.20 -5.13
N GLU A 189 2.60 19.74 -4.08
CA GLU A 189 2.28 19.33 -2.71
C GLU A 189 0.76 19.36 -2.42
N LYS A 190 0.07 20.40 -2.90
CA LYS A 190 -1.39 20.56 -2.78
C LYS A 190 -2.21 19.49 -3.52
N ASP A 191 -1.61 18.76 -4.45
CA ASP A 191 -2.30 17.72 -5.22
C ASP A 191 -2.36 16.39 -4.48
N PHE A 192 -1.57 16.20 -3.42
CA PHE A 192 -1.54 14.98 -2.62
C PHE A 192 -2.65 14.94 -1.57
N TYR A 193 -3.01 13.74 -1.11
CA TYR A 193 -3.89 13.56 0.02
C TYR A 193 -3.08 13.62 1.31
N PRO A 194 -3.24 14.66 2.15
CA PRO A 194 -2.45 14.80 3.35
C PRO A 194 -2.83 13.76 4.40
N GLU A 195 -1.93 13.52 5.35
CA GLU A 195 -2.22 12.76 6.54
C GLU A 195 -3.34 13.44 7.35
N ILE A 196 -4.28 12.66 7.83
CA ILE A 196 -5.35 13.13 8.70
C ILE A 196 -5.02 12.71 10.13
N LYS A 197 -4.75 13.68 10.99
CA LYS A 197 -4.47 13.44 12.40
C LYS A 197 -5.70 12.83 13.09
N THR A 198 -5.45 11.82 13.91
CA THR A 198 -6.52 11.09 14.63
C THR A 198 -6.26 11.07 16.12
N TYR A 199 -7.33 10.92 16.90
CA TYR A 199 -7.28 10.49 18.29
C TYR A 199 -7.89 9.10 18.41
N THR A 200 -7.63 8.43 19.53
CA THR A 200 -8.06 7.05 19.77
C THR A 200 -9.00 6.99 20.95
N VAL A 201 -10.13 6.29 20.78
CA VAL A 201 -11.04 5.92 21.85
C VAL A 201 -10.88 4.43 22.12
N ILE A 202 -10.63 4.07 23.37
CA ILE A 202 -10.46 2.68 23.81
C ILE A 202 -11.85 2.06 24.04
N VAL A 203 -12.07 0.89 23.46
CA VAL A 203 -13.30 0.08 23.64
C VAL A 203 -12.89 -1.32 24.11
N ASP A 204 -13.35 -1.70 25.31
CA ASP A 204 -13.15 -3.02 25.92
C ASP A 204 -14.46 -3.73 26.24
N THR A 205 -15.59 -3.14 25.87
CA THR A 205 -16.93 -3.67 26.06
C THR A 205 -17.61 -3.99 24.73
N SER A 206 -18.75 -4.66 24.79
CA SER A 206 -19.62 -4.85 23.62
C SER A 206 -20.25 -3.50 23.23
N ILE A 207 -20.42 -3.29 21.92
CA ILE A 207 -21.08 -2.11 21.34
C ILE A 207 -22.38 -2.57 20.67
N THR A 208 -23.50 -2.03 21.14
CA THR A 208 -24.83 -2.34 20.58
C THR A 208 -25.02 -1.71 19.21
N ASN A 209 -24.55 -0.47 19.05
CA ASN A 209 -24.67 0.28 17.81
C ASN A 209 -23.49 1.25 17.61
N TRP A 210 -22.68 1.00 16.57
CA TRP A 210 -21.55 1.86 16.22
C TRP A 210 -21.95 3.25 15.73
N ALA A 211 -23.17 3.44 15.21
CA ALA A 211 -23.62 4.78 14.83
C ALA A 211 -23.89 5.64 16.07
N GLU A 212 -24.54 5.09 17.11
CA GLU A 212 -24.72 5.77 18.40
C GLU A 212 -23.37 6.07 19.06
N PHE A 213 -22.44 5.11 19.05
CA PHE A 213 -21.09 5.30 19.55
C PHE A 213 -20.37 6.45 18.83
N ALA A 214 -20.50 6.54 17.49
CA ALA A 214 -19.92 7.64 16.72
C ALA A 214 -20.52 9.00 17.10
N ILE A 215 -21.85 9.09 17.29
CA ILE A 215 -22.54 10.32 17.71
C ILE A 215 -22.05 10.77 19.10
N ILE A 216 -21.94 9.86 20.06
CA ILE A 216 -21.41 10.15 21.41
C ILE A 216 -20.00 10.75 21.32
N ASN A 217 -19.18 10.28 20.35
CA ASN A 217 -17.84 10.80 20.09
C ASN A 217 -17.82 12.00 19.11
N LYS A 218 -18.94 12.72 18.96
CA LYS A 218 -19.10 13.93 18.13
C LYS A 218 -18.73 13.69 16.66
N SER A 219 -19.06 12.51 16.15
CA SER A 219 -18.76 12.08 14.79
C SER A 219 -19.99 11.39 14.18
N ASN A 220 -19.83 10.70 13.06
CA ASN A 220 -20.88 9.93 12.41
C ASN A 220 -20.38 8.54 11.98
N TYR A 221 -21.31 7.67 11.63
CA TYR A 221 -21.00 6.28 11.26
C TYR A 221 -20.08 6.18 10.03
N ARG A 222 -20.23 7.09 9.04
CA ARG A 222 -19.36 7.10 7.86
C ARG A 222 -17.90 7.36 8.25
N ILE A 223 -17.66 8.38 9.06
CA ILE A 223 -16.31 8.71 9.55
C ILE A 223 -15.73 7.58 10.40
N LEU A 224 -16.55 7.01 11.30
CA LEU A 224 -16.13 5.84 12.07
C LEU A 224 -15.65 4.73 11.14
N LYS A 225 -16.39 4.41 10.09
CA LYS A 225 -16.04 3.35 9.12
C LYS A 225 -14.83 3.71 8.26
N GLU A 226 -14.68 4.97 7.89
CA GLU A 226 -13.53 5.44 7.09
C GLU A 226 -12.20 5.24 7.84
N PHE A 227 -12.18 5.55 9.15
CA PHE A 227 -10.98 5.39 9.98
C PHE A 227 -10.84 4.01 10.63
N ASN A 228 -11.91 3.20 10.64
CA ASN A 228 -11.91 1.85 11.19
C ASN A 228 -12.58 0.85 10.22
N PRO A 229 -12.06 0.69 8.99
CA PRO A 229 -12.67 -0.17 7.97
C PRO A 229 -12.71 -1.64 8.37
N TRP A 230 -11.91 -2.04 9.35
CA TRP A 230 -11.83 -3.38 9.92
C TRP A 230 -13.04 -3.78 10.77
N ILE A 231 -13.92 -2.84 11.16
CA ILE A 231 -15.21 -3.10 11.79
C ILE A 231 -16.22 -3.47 10.69
N LEU A 232 -16.76 -4.70 10.69
CA LEU A 232 -17.61 -5.17 9.59
C LEU A 232 -19.11 -5.00 9.86
N LYS A 233 -19.54 -5.08 11.12
CA LYS A 233 -20.95 -5.03 11.53
C LYS A 233 -21.34 -3.70 12.17
N TYR A 234 -22.64 -3.49 12.38
CA TYR A 234 -23.17 -2.33 13.11
C TYR A 234 -23.00 -2.44 14.63
N SER A 235 -22.62 -3.61 15.14
CA SER A 235 -22.42 -3.91 16.55
C SER A 235 -21.11 -4.67 16.75
N LEU A 236 -20.67 -4.79 17.99
CA LEU A 236 -19.53 -5.59 18.40
C LEU A 236 -19.89 -6.45 19.61
N THR A 237 -19.69 -7.75 19.51
CA THR A 237 -19.78 -8.67 20.63
C THR A 237 -18.40 -8.87 21.25
N ASN A 238 -18.17 -8.34 22.45
CA ASN A 238 -16.88 -8.37 23.12
C ASN A 238 -16.98 -8.99 24.53
N LYS A 239 -17.37 -10.25 24.60
CA LYS A 239 -17.51 -11.00 25.87
C LYS A 239 -16.15 -11.19 26.58
N ASN A 240 -15.06 -11.23 25.83
CA ASN A 240 -13.72 -11.46 26.35
C ASN A 240 -13.00 -10.19 26.80
N LYS A 241 -13.66 -9.04 26.77
CA LYS A 241 -13.10 -7.73 27.13
C LYS A 241 -11.79 -7.41 26.41
N LYS A 242 -11.70 -7.80 25.13
CA LYS A 242 -10.56 -7.47 24.28
C LYS A 242 -10.54 -5.96 24.04
N THR A 243 -9.37 -5.36 24.06
CA THR A 243 -9.21 -3.92 23.83
C THR A 243 -9.12 -3.62 22.34
N TYR A 244 -9.97 -2.71 21.87
CA TYR A 244 -9.95 -2.17 20.52
C TYR A 244 -9.70 -0.65 20.55
N ASN A 245 -8.82 -0.21 19.67
CA ASN A 245 -8.48 1.20 19.49
C ASN A 245 -9.30 1.77 18.33
N ILE A 246 -10.32 2.56 18.63
CA ILE A 246 -11.18 3.17 17.63
C ILE A 246 -10.66 4.55 17.30
N LYS A 247 -10.32 4.79 16.03
CA LYS A 247 -9.79 6.08 15.56
C LYS A 247 -10.89 7.00 15.10
N PHE A 248 -10.74 8.27 15.47
CA PHE A 248 -11.51 9.38 14.94
C PHE A 248 -10.57 10.51 14.51
N PRO A 249 -10.89 11.27 13.45
CA PRO A 249 -10.10 12.44 13.08
C PRO A 249 -10.23 13.54 14.14
N VAL A 250 -9.19 14.33 14.32
CA VAL A 250 -9.25 15.52 15.17
C VAL A 250 -10.19 16.56 14.56
N VAL A 251 -10.76 17.43 15.39
CA VAL A 251 -11.64 18.53 14.94
C VAL A 251 -10.91 19.40 13.93
N GLY A 252 -11.61 19.81 12.88
CA GLY A 252 -11.07 20.67 11.82
C GLY A 252 -10.47 19.91 10.63
N TYR A 253 -10.50 18.57 10.61
CA TYR A 253 -10.04 17.81 9.46
C TYR A 253 -10.84 18.10 8.16
N GLU A 254 -12.10 18.55 8.29
CA GLU A 254 -12.96 18.97 7.17
C GLU A 254 -12.44 20.25 6.49
N SER A 255 -11.66 21.04 7.21
CA SER A 255 -11.09 22.29 6.72
C SER A 255 -9.79 22.12 5.97
N LEU A 256 -9.35 20.87 5.70
CA LEU A 256 -8.20 20.63 4.84
C LEU A 256 -8.50 21.21 3.46
N PRO A 257 -7.71 22.19 2.97
CA PRO A 257 -7.99 22.91 1.73
C PRO A 257 -7.70 22.01 0.52
N LEU A 258 -8.56 21.01 0.30
CA LEU A 258 -8.38 20.03 -0.77
C LEU A 258 -8.61 20.61 -2.17
N PHE A 259 -9.24 21.79 -2.29
CA PHE A 259 -9.55 22.41 -3.58
C PHE A 259 -9.61 23.94 -3.51
N LYS A 260 -8.69 24.59 -2.81
CA LYS A 260 -8.47 26.01 -3.13
C LYS A 260 -7.87 26.08 -4.52
N ILE A 261 -8.72 26.42 -5.51
CA ILE A 261 -8.28 26.96 -6.79
C ILE A 261 -7.75 28.39 -6.49
N GLU A 262 -6.65 28.48 -5.80
CA GLU A 262 -5.84 29.68 -5.79
C GLU A 262 -4.93 29.52 -7.01
N SER A 263 -5.10 30.40 -7.99
CA SER A 263 -4.12 30.58 -9.05
C SER A 263 -2.78 30.86 -8.39
N SER A 264 -1.94 29.86 -8.29
CA SER A 264 -0.55 30.02 -7.86
C SER A 264 0.20 30.72 -8.98
N PRO A 265 1.18 31.60 -8.70
CA PRO A 265 2.09 32.12 -9.73
C PRO A 265 2.73 31.00 -10.57
N ASP A 266 2.85 29.78 -10.03
CA ASP A 266 3.36 28.59 -10.73
C ASP A 266 2.35 27.96 -11.70
N ASP A 267 1.04 28.31 -11.63
CA ASP A 267 0.04 27.87 -12.60
C ASP A 267 0.23 28.57 -13.97
N ASN A 268 1.10 29.57 -14.05
CA ASN A 268 1.45 30.26 -15.30
C ASN A 268 2.50 29.52 -16.17
N LEU A 269 3.10 28.45 -15.68
CA LEU A 269 4.05 27.64 -16.46
C LEU A 269 3.45 27.01 -17.73
N PHE A 270 2.11 26.92 -17.82
CA PHE A 270 1.42 26.44 -19.03
C PHE A 270 1.04 27.57 -20.01
N ASN A 271 1.06 28.83 -19.58
CA ASN A 271 0.73 29.97 -20.47
C ASN A 271 1.90 30.44 -21.33
N ASP A 272 3.15 30.15 -20.95
CA ASP A 272 4.31 30.58 -21.72
C ASP A 272 4.62 29.71 -22.96
N THR A 273 4.07 28.50 -23.02
CA THR A 273 4.24 27.60 -24.18
C THR A 273 3.25 27.86 -25.31
N LEU A 274 2.18 28.63 -25.07
CA LEU A 274 1.20 28.98 -26.12
C LEU A 274 1.49 30.30 -26.84
N LYS A 275 2.49 31.08 -26.39
CA LYS A 275 2.87 32.37 -27.05
C LYS A 275 3.89 32.25 -28.18
N ILE A 276 4.29 31.04 -28.58
CA ILE A 276 5.31 30.84 -29.64
C ILE A 276 4.68 30.69 -31.04
N ASN A 277 3.35 30.67 -31.20
CA ASN A 277 2.73 30.49 -32.51
C ASN A 277 1.98 31.69 -33.09
N GLU A 278 2.25 32.92 -32.64
CA GLU A 278 1.75 34.13 -33.30
C GLU A 278 2.89 35.05 -33.80
N ILE A 279 3.86 34.50 -34.51
CA ILE A 279 4.73 35.31 -35.38
C ILE A 279 4.98 34.49 -36.66
N HIS A 280 4.27 34.94 -37.71
CA HIS A 280 4.30 34.77 -39.15
C HIS A 280 3.14 34.02 -39.76
#